data_6b4eb6c8e5cad6b5966dda7cccb72c22
#
_entry.id   6b4eb6c8e5cad6b5966dda7cccb72c22
#
_cell.length_a   1.000
_cell.length_b   1.000
_cell.length_c   1.000
_cell.angle_alpha   90.00
_cell.angle_beta   90.00
_cell.angle_gamma   90.00
#
_symmetry.space_group_name_H-M   'P 1'
#
loop_
_entity.id
_entity.type
_entity.pdbx_description
1 polymer ?
#
loop_
_entity_poly.entity_id
_entity_poly.type
_entity_poly.pdbx_seq_one_letter_code
_entity_poly.pdbx_strand_id
1 'polypeptide(L)'
;PAAVAPPRDADAIDEEELERLVPRVDIETLVPSASLASLGDASWKVRKEALEGVHAALAPHPRLKGAAGELCAALKARYADNNIMVRTLALDIAAQLANGLHAQLEPYVRTLVPPITQVLADSKAPLRASAASALTAIEAQVGLPAMVAAMAPVLDGKGANPMLRQDAFTWLGERMAAQLPADLDVVPLLPSVLQSLDDRTPGVRKASQALLPYLVARAGYKVVIEHCDTLRSASRATAVPLVDAARPAAAALGG
;
A
#
# COMPACT_ATOMS: atom_id res chain seq x y z
N PRO A 1 29.64 -30.03 -25.40
CA PRO A 1 29.13 -28.72 -25.68
C PRO A 1 28.94 -27.99 -24.35
N ALA A 2 29.80 -26.98 -24.13
CA ALA A 2 29.72 -26.14 -22.94
C ALA A 2 28.48 -25.24 -23.06
N ALA A 3 27.67 -25.19 -22.02
CA ALA A 3 26.55 -24.26 -21.90
C ALA A 3 27.12 -22.85 -21.84
N VAL A 4 26.76 -22.04 -22.84
CA VAL A 4 27.05 -20.60 -22.89
C VAL A 4 26.15 -19.95 -21.82
N ALA A 5 26.76 -19.34 -20.80
CA ALA A 5 26.04 -18.53 -19.83
C ALA A 5 25.32 -17.37 -20.55
N PRO A 6 24.10 -16.98 -20.14
CA PRO A 6 23.43 -15.84 -20.72
C PRO A 6 24.28 -14.59 -20.57
N PRO A 7 24.22 -13.63 -21.54
CA PRO A 7 24.93 -12.37 -21.43
C PRO A 7 24.45 -11.66 -20.16
N ARG A 8 25.39 -11.26 -19.29
CA ARG A 8 25.13 -10.31 -18.20
C ARG A 8 24.77 -9.00 -18.89
N ASP A 9 23.65 -8.39 -18.49
CA ASP A 9 23.32 -7.03 -18.89
C ASP A 9 24.50 -6.12 -18.52
N ALA A 10 25.26 -5.71 -19.52
CA ALA A 10 26.52 -4.99 -19.37
C ALA A 10 26.33 -3.54 -18.89
N ASP A 11 25.06 -3.11 -18.68
CA ASP A 11 24.70 -1.73 -18.28
C ASP A 11 24.10 -1.64 -16.84
N ALA A 12 24.01 -2.73 -16.09
CA ALA A 12 23.54 -2.67 -14.71
C ALA A 12 24.70 -2.30 -13.80
N ILE A 13 24.73 -1.05 -13.30
CA ILE A 13 25.62 -0.62 -12.23
C ILE A 13 25.37 -1.51 -11.02
N ASP A 14 26.39 -2.17 -10.49
CA ASP A 14 26.25 -2.99 -9.30
C ASP A 14 26.02 -2.13 -8.04
N GLU A 15 25.48 -2.75 -6.98
CA GLU A 15 25.14 -2.04 -5.74
C GLU A 15 26.37 -1.41 -5.07
N GLU A 16 27.55 -2.00 -5.21
CA GLU A 16 28.80 -1.47 -4.64
C GLU A 16 29.28 -0.23 -5.39
N GLU A 17 29.16 -0.23 -6.73
CA GLU A 17 29.48 0.93 -7.56
C GLU A 17 28.46 2.05 -7.34
N LEU A 18 27.17 1.70 -7.21
CA LEU A 18 26.11 2.65 -6.89
C LEU A 18 26.31 3.29 -5.51
N GLU A 19 26.76 2.52 -4.51
CA GLU A 19 27.08 3.06 -3.17
C GLU A 19 28.26 4.03 -3.19
N ARG A 20 29.26 3.82 -4.08
CA ARG A 20 30.36 4.77 -4.28
C ARG A 20 29.92 6.06 -4.97
N LEU A 21 29.04 5.96 -5.95
CA LEU A 21 28.56 7.11 -6.73
C LEU A 21 27.52 7.94 -5.96
N VAL A 22 26.60 7.28 -5.26
CA VAL A 22 25.52 7.90 -4.49
C VAL A 22 25.43 7.20 -3.13
N PRO A 23 26.26 7.58 -2.17
CA PRO A 23 26.28 6.96 -0.85
C PRO A 23 24.97 7.18 -0.09
N ARG A 24 24.57 6.19 0.71
CA ARG A 24 23.39 6.29 1.57
C ARG A 24 23.67 7.27 2.71
N VAL A 25 22.70 8.16 2.96
CA VAL A 25 22.74 9.13 4.06
C VAL A 25 21.88 8.63 5.21
N ASP A 26 22.38 8.81 6.44
CA ASP A 26 21.68 8.39 7.64
C ASP A 26 20.51 9.32 7.97
N ILE A 27 19.32 8.77 8.16
CA ILE A 27 18.09 9.52 8.47
C ILE A 27 18.25 10.29 9.78
N GLU A 28 18.90 9.72 10.80
CA GLU A 28 19.06 10.38 12.09
C GLU A 28 19.92 11.65 11.99
N THR A 29 20.86 11.67 11.02
CA THR A 29 21.66 12.88 10.73
C THR A 29 20.82 13.96 10.06
N LEU A 30 19.88 13.57 9.18
CA LEU A 30 19.03 14.51 8.45
C LEU A 30 17.86 15.02 9.29
N VAL A 31 17.29 14.15 10.13
CA VAL A 31 16.10 14.40 10.94
C VAL A 31 16.40 14.02 12.40
N PRO A 32 17.08 14.88 13.16
CA PRO A 32 17.37 14.63 14.57
C PRO A 32 16.08 14.48 15.39
N SER A 33 16.11 13.64 16.44
CA SER A 33 14.96 13.37 17.33
C SER A 33 14.35 14.66 17.91
N ALA A 34 15.15 15.71 18.15
CA ALA A 34 14.64 16.99 18.60
C ALA A 34 13.66 17.65 17.60
N SER A 35 13.87 17.45 16.30
CA SER A 35 12.96 17.95 15.24
C SER A 35 11.63 17.21 15.22
N LEU A 36 11.61 15.93 15.64
CA LEU A 36 10.40 15.12 15.68
C LEU A 36 9.41 15.58 16.76
N ALA A 37 9.88 16.19 17.84
CA ALA A 37 9.02 16.71 18.90
C ALA A 37 8.02 17.75 18.37
N SER A 38 8.45 18.62 17.45
CA SER A 38 7.61 19.66 16.82
C SER A 38 6.51 19.08 15.92
N LEU A 39 6.63 17.84 15.47
CA LEU A 39 5.56 17.14 14.74
C LEU A 39 4.34 16.88 15.62
N GLY A 40 4.49 16.87 16.95
CA GLY A 40 3.41 16.71 17.92
C GLY A 40 2.83 18.02 18.49
N ASP A 41 3.30 19.18 18.04
CA ASP A 41 2.89 20.49 18.58
C ASP A 41 1.38 20.73 18.46
N ALA A 42 0.82 21.50 19.41
CA ALA A 42 -0.59 21.86 19.39
C ALA A 42 -0.97 22.72 18.17
N SER A 43 -0.07 23.61 17.74
CA SER A 43 -0.25 24.48 16.58
C SER A 43 0.00 23.71 15.27
N TRP A 44 -1.01 23.66 14.39
CA TRP A 44 -0.83 23.07 13.07
C TRP A 44 0.25 23.77 12.22
N LYS A 45 0.50 25.07 12.45
CA LYS A 45 1.54 25.84 11.75
C LYS A 45 2.93 25.30 12.11
N VAL A 46 3.18 25.03 13.39
CA VAL A 46 4.43 24.45 13.88
C VAL A 46 4.61 23.04 13.32
N ARG A 47 3.54 22.21 13.36
CA ARG A 47 3.60 20.87 12.78
C ARG A 47 3.86 20.89 11.27
N LYS A 48 3.25 21.83 10.53
CA LYS A 48 3.49 22.01 9.10
C LYS A 48 4.94 22.39 8.82
N GLU A 49 5.45 23.41 9.52
CA GLU A 49 6.84 23.88 9.38
C GLU A 49 7.85 22.77 9.69
N ALA A 50 7.60 21.98 10.74
CA ALA A 50 8.42 20.83 11.07
C ALA A 50 8.43 19.76 9.96
N LEU A 51 7.26 19.46 9.36
CA LEU A 51 7.16 18.54 8.22
C LEU A 51 7.84 19.11 6.97
N GLU A 52 7.72 20.42 6.71
CA GLU A 52 8.43 21.08 5.60
C GLU A 52 9.95 20.95 5.77
N GLY A 53 10.44 21.09 7.01
CA GLY A 53 11.84 20.87 7.34
C GLY A 53 12.29 19.43 7.08
N VAL A 54 11.50 18.44 7.52
CA VAL A 54 11.78 17.02 7.25
C VAL A 54 11.77 16.73 5.74
N HIS A 55 10.73 17.19 5.04
CA HIS A 55 10.60 16.99 3.59
C HIS A 55 11.80 17.58 2.84
N ALA A 56 12.21 18.81 3.17
CA ALA A 56 13.35 19.49 2.56
C ALA A 56 14.68 18.80 2.88
N ALA A 57 14.84 18.26 4.09
CA ALA A 57 16.04 17.54 4.49
C ALA A 57 16.20 16.21 3.73
N LEU A 58 15.10 15.51 3.44
CA LEU A 58 15.12 14.22 2.71
C LEU A 58 15.25 14.41 1.20
N ALA A 59 14.70 15.48 0.63
CA ALA A 59 14.58 15.68 -0.82
C ALA A 59 15.91 15.56 -1.62
N PRO A 60 17.07 16.04 -1.15
CA PRO A 60 18.33 15.89 -1.88
C PRO A 60 18.92 14.48 -1.83
N HIS A 61 18.38 13.58 -1.01
CA HIS A 61 18.99 12.30 -0.70
C HIS A 61 18.16 11.12 -1.23
N PRO A 62 18.40 10.66 -2.46
CA PRO A 62 17.64 9.57 -3.07
C PRO A 62 17.93 8.22 -2.42
N ARG A 63 18.99 8.07 -1.63
CA ARG A 63 19.38 6.85 -0.93
C ARG A 63 19.58 7.12 0.56
N LEU A 64 18.75 6.47 1.37
CA LEU A 64 18.71 6.61 2.81
C LEU A 64 19.11 5.30 3.51
N LYS A 65 19.57 5.42 4.76
CA LYS A 65 19.83 4.30 5.67
C LYS A 65 19.53 4.70 7.12
N GLY A 66 19.63 3.72 8.01
CA GLY A 66 19.48 3.95 9.46
C GLY A 66 18.06 3.74 9.96
N ALA A 67 17.82 4.08 11.22
CA ALA A 67 16.57 3.81 11.90
C ALA A 67 15.51 4.89 11.59
N ALA A 68 14.48 4.52 10.82
CA ALA A 68 13.35 5.41 10.50
C ALA A 68 12.17 5.27 11.47
N GLY A 69 12.28 4.44 12.52
CA GLY A 69 11.15 4.08 13.38
C GLY A 69 10.49 5.25 14.09
N GLU A 70 11.27 6.16 14.66
CA GLU A 70 10.74 7.36 15.34
C GLU A 70 10.04 8.30 14.36
N LEU A 71 10.61 8.52 13.17
CA LEU A 71 9.99 9.32 12.14
C LEU A 71 8.70 8.68 11.63
N CYS A 72 8.70 7.38 11.35
CA CYS A 72 7.48 6.65 10.94
C CYS A 72 6.38 6.72 12.00
N ALA A 73 6.73 6.61 13.29
CA ALA A 73 5.80 6.73 14.40
C ALA A 73 5.22 8.16 14.51
N ALA A 74 6.05 9.17 14.34
CA ALA A 74 5.62 10.57 14.35
C ALA A 74 4.69 10.89 13.17
N LEU A 75 4.99 10.40 11.97
CA LEU A 75 4.16 10.55 10.78
C LEU A 75 2.79 9.89 10.93
N LYS A 76 2.71 8.74 11.59
CA LYS A 76 1.45 8.01 11.80
C LYS A 76 0.33 8.88 12.34
N ALA A 77 0.61 9.74 13.32
CA ALA A 77 -0.37 10.67 13.88
C ALA A 77 -0.73 11.81 12.91
N ARG A 78 0.11 12.13 11.96
CA ARG A 78 -0.08 13.23 10.99
C ARG A 78 -1.02 12.84 9.84
N TYR A 79 -1.16 11.56 9.51
CA TYR A 79 -2.11 11.11 8.47
C TYR A 79 -3.58 11.38 8.87
N ALA A 80 -3.88 11.48 10.16
CA ALA A 80 -5.20 11.84 10.70
C ALA A 80 -5.28 13.28 11.23
N ASP A 81 -4.32 14.15 10.88
CA ASP A 81 -4.31 15.55 11.32
C ASP A 81 -5.55 16.32 10.84
N ASN A 82 -6.03 17.28 11.65
CA ASN A 82 -7.15 18.11 11.27
C ASN A 82 -6.84 19.06 10.10
N ASN A 83 -5.57 19.34 9.84
CA ASN A 83 -5.14 20.22 8.77
C ASN A 83 -4.71 19.41 7.53
N ILE A 84 -5.32 19.70 6.39
CA ILE A 84 -5.06 18.99 5.13
C ILE A 84 -3.61 19.13 4.65
N MET A 85 -2.98 20.30 4.86
CA MET A 85 -1.59 20.53 4.43
C MET A 85 -0.62 19.65 5.22
N VAL A 86 -0.87 19.50 6.53
CA VAL A 86 -0.11 18.59 7.40
C VAL A 86 -0.24 17.15 6.92
N ARG A 87 -1.48 16.72 6.60
CA ARG A 87 -1.74 15.36 6.10
C ARG A 87 -1.04 15.11 4.76
N THR A 88 -1.14 16.05 3.82
CA THR A 88 -0.51 15.90 2.50
C THR A 88 1.01 15.80 2.63
N LEU A 89 1.66 16.71 3.38
CA LEU A 89 3.10 16.66 3.61
C LEU A 89 3.55 15.34 4.28
N ALA A 90 2.77 14.82 5.23
CA ALA A 90 3.09 13.53 5.86
C ALA A 90 3.05 12.37 4.85
N LEU A 91 2.10 12.37 3.91
CA LEU A 91 2.01 11.39 2.84
C LEU A 91 3.18 11.52 1.84
N ASP A 92 3.55 12.74 1.49
CA ASP A 92 4.70 13.01 0.61
C ASP A 92 6.01 12.53 1.25
N ILE A 93 6.19 12.76 2.56
CA ILE A 93 7.34 12.25 3.31
C ILE A 93 7.35 10.71 3.34
N ALA A 94 6.19 10.06 3.50
CA ALA A 94 6.12 8.60 3.44
C ALA A 94 6.57 8.06 2.08
N ALA A 95 6.20 8.72 0.99
CA ALA A 95 6.66 8.36 -0.36
C ALA A 95 8.17 8.61 -0.53
N GLN A 96 8.71 9.71 0.02
CA GLN A 96 10.17 9.98 0.01
C GLN A 96 10.94 8.92 0.79
N LEU A 97 10.46 8.54 1.99
CA LEU A 97 11.07 7.46 2.79
C LEU A 97 11.07 6.13 2.03
N ALA A 98 9.96 5.80 1.36
CA ALA A 98 9.88 4.59 0.56
C ALA A 98 10.94 4.60 -0.54
N ASN A 99 11.00 5.67 -1.31
CA ASN A 99 11.95 5.82 -2.41
C ASN A 99 13.41 5.85 -1.95
N GLY A 100 13.68 6.37 -0.75
CA GLY A 100 15.05 6.49 -0.23
C GLY A 100 15.55 5.24 0.50
N LEU A 101 14.69 4.59 1.29
CA LEU A 101 15.06 3.38 2.05
C LEU A 101 15.07 2.11 1.21
N HIS A 102 14.33 2.07 0.10
CA HIS A 102 14.18 0.87 -0.72
C HIS A 102 13.75 -0.34 0.14
N ALA A 103 14.39 -1.50 -0.01
CA ALA A 103 14.07 -2.71 0.76
C ALA A 103 14.18 -2.53 2.29
N GLN A 104 14.97 -1.56 2.78
CA GLN A 104 15.07 -1.24 4.21
C GLN A 104 13.77 -0.63 4.78
N LEU A 105 12.77 -0.34 3.94
CA LEU A 105 11.45 0.10 4.36
C LEU A 105 10.61 -1.02 5.00
N GLU A 106 10.87 -2.28 4.68
CA GLU A 106 10.03 -3.44 5.06
C GLU A 106 9.64 -3.48 6.56
N PRO A 107 10.54 -3.23 7.53
CA PRO A 107 10.18 -3.23 8.95
C PRO A 107 9.11 -2.19 9.33
N TYR A 108 8.95 -1.13 8.54
CA TYR A 108 8.05 -0.01 8.82
C TYR A 108 6.69 -0.11 8.11
N VAL A 109 6.49 -1.10 7.24
CA VAL A 109 5.26 -1.31 6.46
C VAL A 109 4.03 -1.37 7.37
N ARG A 110 4.10 -2.13 8.48
CA ARG A 110 2.99 -2.26 9.44
C ARG A 110 2.69 -0.96 10.20
N THR A 111 3.63 -0.02 10.26
CA THR A 111 3.43 1.29 10.89
C THR A 111 2.84 2.29 9.91
N LEU A 112 3.27 2.26 8.65
CA LEU A 112 2.92 3.25 7.63
C LEU A 112 1.63 2.88 6.87
N VAL A 113 1.53 1.66 6.36
CA VAL A 113 0.47 1.27 5.40
C VAL A 113 -0.94 1.33 5.99
N PRO A 114 -1.24 0.79 7.19
CA PRO A 114 -2.60 0.83 7.72
C PRO A 114 -3.16 2.25 7.88
N PRO A 115 -2.48 3.22 8.51
CA PRO A 115 -3.01 4.57 8.65
C PRO A 115 -3.06 5.34 7.32
N ILE A 116 -2.15 5.10 6.36
CA ILE A 116 -2.23 5.68 5.02
C ILE A 116 -3.45 5.11 4.28
N THR A 117 -3.72 3.81 4.40
CA THR A 117 -4.93 3.17 3.83
C THR A 117 -6.20 3.83 4.37
N GLN A 118 -6.26 4.18 5.66
CA GLN A 118 -7.42 4.89 6.23
C GLN A 118 -7.67 6.27 5.59
N VAL A 119 -6.65 6.93 5.02
CA VAL A 119 -6.82 8.20 4.32
C VAL A 119 -7.65 8.06 3.05
N LEU A 120 -7.75 6.88 2.46
CA LEU A 120 -8.65 6.59 1.32
C LEU A 120 -10.15 6.76 1.69
N ALA A 121 -10.49 6.87 2.98
CA ALA A 121 -11.83 7.20 3.45
C ALA A 121 -12.15 8.70 3.41
N ASP A 122 -11.17 9.56 3.11
CA ASP A 122 -11.37 11.02 3.17
C ASP A 122 -12.32 11.53 2.09
N SER A 123 -13.12 12.55 2.41
CA SER A 123 -14.03 13.17 1.46
C SER A 123 -13.32 13.94 0.35
N LYS A 124 -12.07 14.38 0.59
CA LYS A 124 -11.29 15.19 -0.34
C LYS A 124 -10.49 14.31 -1.32
N ALA A 125 -10.90 14.29 -2.57
CA ALA A 125 -10.26 13.50 -3.62
C ALA A 125 -8.73 13.75 -3.77
N PRO A 126 -8.21 14.99 -3.69
CA PRO A 126 -6.76 15.20 -3.76
C PRO A 126 -5.99 14.48 -2.66
N LEU A 127 -6.54 14.44 -1.43
CA LEU A 127 -5.88 13.77 -0.32
C LEU A 127 -5.89 12.24 -0.49
N ARG A 128 -6.99 11.67 -1.01
CA ARG A 128 -7.03 10.24 -1.36
C ARG A 128 -6.02 9.90 -2.46
N ALA A 129 -5.86 10.79 -3.45
CA ALA A 129 -4.85 10.63 -4.50
C ALA A 129 -3.42 10.64 -3.93
N SER A 130 -3.10 11.56 -3.00
CA SER A 130 -1.81 11.56 -2.31
C SER A 130 -1.58 10.27 -1.51
N ALA A 131 -2.62 9.75 -0.84
CA ALA A 131 -2.53 8.47 -0.15
C ALA A 131 -2.27 7.30 -1.10
N ALA A 132 -2.98 7.22 -2.22
CA ALA A 132 -2.77 6.19 -3.23
C ALA A 132 -1.35 6.28 -3.83
N SER A 133 -0.83 7.49 -4.06
CA SER A 133 0.55 7.71 -4.51
C SER A 133 1.57 7.22 -3.48
N ALA A 134 1.37 7.52 -2.20
CA ALA A 134 2.24 7.03 -1.12
C ALA A 134 2.21 5.49 -1.02
N LEU A 135 1.03 4.87 -1.09
CA LEU A 135 0.90 3.41 -1.11
C LEU A 135 1.63 2.79 -2.32
N THR A 136 1.56 3.43 -3.50
CA THR A 136 2.26 2.97 -4.70
C THR A 136 3.78 3.08 -4.56
N ALA A 137 4.29 4.16 -3.95
CA ALA A 137 5.71 4.31 -3.67
C ALA A 137 6.22 3.25 -2.69
N ILE A 138 5.43 2.92 -1.66
CA ILE A 138 5.76 1.86 -0.70
C ILE A 138 5.74 0.49 -1.40
N GLU A 139 4.68 0.19 -2.16
CA GLU A 139 4.52 -1.08 -2.87
C GLU A 139 5.69 -1.35 -3.82
N ALA A 140 6.15 -0.34 -4.54
CA ALA A 140 7.31 -0.46 -5.43
C ALA A 140 8.60 -0.94 -4.73
N GLN A 141 8.71 -0.76 -3.41
CA GLN A 141 9.89 -1.14 -2.64
C GLN A 141 9.74 -2.48 -1.90
N VAL A 142 8.52 -2.79 -1.44
CA VAL A 142 8.29 -3.95 -0.56
C VAL A 142 7.45 -5.04 -1.21
N GLY A 143 6.87 -4.75 -2.37
CA GLY A 143 6.04 -5.67 -3.13
C GLY A 143 4.60 -5.79 -2.63
N LEU A 144 3.73 -6.25 -3.51
CA LEU A 144 2.30 -6.40 -3.27
C LEU A 144 1.95 -7.36 -2.11
N PRO A 145 2.69 -8.47 -1.86
CA PRO A 145 2.39 -9.36 -0.72
C PRO A 145 2.44 -8.64 0.63
N ALA A 146 3.46 -7.82 0.88
CA ALA A 146 3.58 -7.04 2.11
C ALA A 146 2.45 -6.01 2.25
N MET A 147 2.05 -5.37 1.13
CA MET A 147 0.95 -4.42 1.10
C MET A 147 -0.39 -5.08 1.43
N VAL A 148 -0.71 -6.20 0.81
CA VAL A 148 -1.95 -6.95 1.08
C VAL A 148 -2.03 -7.36 2.54
N ALA A 149 -0.95 -7.91 3.11
CA ALA A 149 -0.90 -8.29 4.51
C ALA A 149 -1.14 -7.12 5.47
N ALA A 150 -0.67 -5.91 5.12
CA ALA A 150 -0.84 -4.71 5.94
C ALA A 150 -2.21 -4.02 5.75
N MET A 151 -2.80 -4.09 4.56
CA MET A 151 -4.08 -3.46 4.23
C MET A 151 -5.30 -4.29 4.64
N ALA A 152 -5.23 -5.61 4.52
CA ALA A 152 -6.38 -6.50 4.76
C ALA A 152 -7.08 -6.27 6.11
N PRO A 153 -6.38 -6.12 7.26
CA PRO A 153 -7.02 -5.84 8.54
C PRO A 153 -7.81 -4.51 8.58
N VAL A 154 -7.37 -3.52 7.79
CA VAL A 154 -8.05 -2.22 7.68
C VAL A 154 -9.35 -2.36 6.89
N LEU A 155 -9.35 -3.19 5.86
CA LEU A 155 -10.48 -3.42 4.95
C LEU A 155 -11.55 -4.33 5.58
N ASP A 156 -11.15 -5.27 6.42
CA ASP A 156 -12.06 -6.19 7.14
C ASP A 156 -12.72 -5.54 8.36
N GLY A 157 -12.31 -4.32 8.73
CA GLY A 157 -12.84 -3.60 9.89
C GLY A 157 -14.36 -3.38 9.78
N LYS A 158 -15.09 -3.71 10.87
CA LYS A 158 -16.53 -3.43 10.98
C LYS A 158 -16.78 -1.93 10.81
N GLY A 159 -17.53 -1.55 9.76
CA GLY A 159 -17.84 -0.16 9.46
C GLY A 159 -16.80 0.53 8.56
N ALA A 160 -15.94 -0.20 7.88
CA ALA A 160 -15.08 0.39 6.85
C ALA A 160 -15.92 1.23 5.87
N ASN A 161 -15.51 2.49 5.70
CA ASN A 161 -16.21 3.46 4.87
C ASN A 161 -16.30 2.94 3.42
N PRO A 162 -17.46 3.07 2.72
CA PRO A 162 -17.59 2.64 1.33
C PRO A 162 -16.53 3.25 0.40
N MET A 163 -16.14 4.50 0.62
CA MET A 163 -15.10 5.17 -0.16
C MET A 163 -13.73 4.51 0.03
N LEU A 164 -13.40 4.17 1.29
CA LEU A 164 -12.19 3.39 1.60
C LEU A 164 -12.14 2.10 0.81
N ARG A 165 -13.22 1.30 0.86
CA ARG A 165 -13.27 0.02 0.14
C ARG A 165 -13.17 0.22 -1.36
N GLN A 166 -13.94 1.17 -1.92
CA GLN A 166 -13.89 1.45 -3.35
C GLN A 166 -12.48 1.78 -3.81
N ASP A 167 -11.84 2.78 -3.17
CA ASP A 167 -10.53 3.27 -3.62
C ASP A 167 -9.42 2.24 -3.34
N ALA A 168 -9.46 1.54 -2.20
CA ALA A 168 -8.49 0.48 -1.89
C ALA A 168 -8.63 -0.73 -2.84
N PHE A 169 -9.85 -1.18 -3.13
CA PHE A 169 -10.06 -2.29 -4.07
C PHE A 169 -9.70 -1.90 -5.50
N THR A 170 -9.95 -0.66 -5.90
CA THR A 170 -9.51 -0.15 -7.20
C THR A 170 -7.99 -0.15 -7.28
N TRP A 171 -7.32 0.39 -6.26
CA TRP A 171 -5.85 0.41 -6.20
C TRP A 171 -5.26 -1.01 -6.22
N LEU A 172 -5.79 -1.93 -5.41
CA LEU A 172 -5.35 -3.34 -5.40
C LEU A 172 -5.55 -4.00 -6.77
N GLY A 173 -6.70 -3.76 -7.41
CA GLY A 173 -7.00 -4.31 -8.73
C GLY A 173 -6.03 -3.81 -9.81
N GLU A 174 -5.67 -2.53 -9.79
CA GLU A 174 -4.67 -1.95 -10.70
C GLU A 174 -3.28 -2.57 -10.49
N ARG A 175 -2.88 -2.79 -9.23
CA ARG A 175 -1.59 -3.43 -8.92
C ARG A 175 -1.56 -4.90 -9.35
N MET A 176 -2.62 -5.66 -9.03
CA MET A 176 -2.75 -7.06 -9.47
C MET A 176 -2.81 -7.21 -10.98
N ALA A 177 -3.43 -6.24 -11.69
CA ALA A 177 -3.46 -6.21 -13.14
C ALA A 177 -2.09 -5.94 -13.77
N ALA A 178 -1.30 -5.06 -13.15
CA ALA A 178 0.05 -4.75 -13.61
C ALA A 178 1.02 -5.91 -13.35
N GLN A 179 0.95 -6.51 -12.18
CA GLN A 179 1.76 -7.66 -11.81
C GLN A 179 1.03 -8.48 -10.74
N LEU A 180 0.84 -9.78 -11.00
CA LEU A 180 0.22 -10.71 -10.07
C LEU A 180 1.27 -11.71 -9.54
N PRO A 181 1.94 -11.44 -8.40
CA PRO A 181 2.97 -12.32 -7.86
C PRO A 181 2.46 -13.73 -7.60
N ALA A 182 3.28 -14.76 -7.87
CA ALA A 182 2.88 -16.15 -7.69
C ALA A 182 2.66 -16.51 -6.20
N ASP A 183 3.39 -15.86 -5.32
CA ASP A 183 3.37 -16.02 -3.86
C ASP A 183 2.38 -15.09 -3.14
N LEU A 184 1.54 -14.34 -3.89
CA LEU A 184 0.58 -13.43 -3.30
C LEU A 184 -0.52 -14.18 -2.53
N ASP A 185 -0.51 -14.05 -1.19
CA ASP A 185 -1.61 -14.51 -0.35
C ASP A 185 -2.76 -13.49 -0.38
N VAL A 186 -3.85 -13.86 -1.06
CA VAL A 186 -5.07 -13.04 -1.15
C VAL A 186 -6.16 -13.48 -0.17
N VAL A 187 -5.98 -14.58 0.56
CA VAL A 187 -6.97 -15.11 1.50
C VAL A 187 -7.41 -14.05 2.53
N PRO A 188 -6.52 -13.21 3.09
CA PRO A 188 -6.93 -12.15 4.01
C PRO A 188 -7.87 -11.10 3.42
N LEU A 189 -7.95 -10.95 2.09
CA LEU A 189 -8.87 -10.02 1.43
C LEU A 189 -10.28 -10.61 1.20
N LEU A 190 -10.41 -11.93 1.20
CA LEU A 190 -11.67 -12.61 0.84
C LEU A 190 -12.87 -12.13 1.65
N PRO A 191 -12.82 -12.01 3.01
CA PRO A 191 -13.97 -11.59 3.78
C PRO A 191 -14.49 -10.20 3.36
N SER A 192 -13.60 -9.23 3.23
CA SER A 192 -13.98 -7.85 2.90
C SER A 192 -14.45 -7.70 1.45
N VAL A 193 -13.80 -8.38 0.49
CA VAL A 193 -14.16 -8.31 -0.93
C VAL A 193 -15.49 -9.03 -1.19
N LEU A 194 -15.65 -10.26 -0.70
CA LEU A 194 -16.87 -11.04 -0.93
C LEU A 194 -18.10 -10.39 -0.28
N GLN A 195 -17.97 -9.83 0.94
CA GLN A 195 -19.02 -9.06 1.57
C GLN A 195 -19.40 -7.82 0.78
N SER A 196 -18.44 -7.21 0.09
CA SER A 196 -18.62 -5.96 -0.68
C SER A 196 -19.28 -6.18 -2.05
N LEU A 197 -19.46 -7.42 -2.52
CA LEU A 197 -20.20 -7.73 -3.74
C LEU A 197 -21.68 -7.37 -3.65
N ASP A 198 -22.21 -7.28 -2.43
CA ASP A 198 -23.60 -6.87 -2.13
C ASP A 198 -23.67 -5.49 -1.45
N ASP A 199 -22.62 -4.66 -1.57
CA ASP A 199 -22.59 -3.32 -0.99
C ASP A 199 -23.64 -2.41 -1.66
N ARG A 200 -24.24 -1.50 -0.90
CA ARG A 200 -25.22 -0.52 -1.41
C ARG A 200 -24.61 0.43 -2.43
N THR A 201 -23.30 0.72 -2.31
CA THR A 201 -22.56 1.64 -3.16
C THR A 201 -22.12 0.95 -4.46
N PRO A 202 -22.60 1.40 -5.64
CA PRO A 202 -22.25 0.77 -6.92
C PRO A 202 -20.75 0.71 -7.19
N GLY A 203 -20.01 1.76 -6.81
CA GLY A 203 -18.56 1.82 -6.98
C GLY A 203 -17.83 0.73 -6.19
N VAL A 204 -18.27 0.45 -4.95
CA VAL A 204 -17.73 -0.64 -4.14
C VAL A 204 -17.98 -1.99 -4.80
N ARG A 205 -19.24 -2.25 -5.24
CA ARG A 205 -19.55 -3.50 -5.97
C ARG A 205 -18.69 -3.70 -7.21
N LYS A 206 -18.53 -2.64 -8.02
CA LYS A 206 -17.71 -2.70 -9.23
C LYS A 206 -16.25 -3.00 -8.91
N ALA A 207 -15.66 -2.33 -7.92
CA ALA A 207 -14.28 -2.53 -7.52
C ALA A 207 -14.07 -3.93 -6.93
N SER A 208 -15.01 -4.44 -6.11
CA SER A 208 -14.97 -5.81 -5.58
C SER A 208 -15.03 -6.87 -6.69
N GLN A 209 -15.95 -6.70 -7.66
CA GLN A 209 -16.09 -7.63 -8.79
C GLN A 209 -14.82 -7.68 -9.64
N ALA A 210 -14.15 -6.53 -9.84
CA ALA A 210 -12.91 -6.46 -10.60
C ALA A 210 -11.76 -7.25 -9.96
N LEU A 211 -11.79 -7.48 -8.65
CA LEU A 211 -10.78 -8.28 -7.94
C LEU A 211 -10.99 -9.79 -8.07
N LEU A 212 -12.21 -10.26 -8.33
CA LEU A 212 -12.54 -11.70 -8.30
C LEU A 212 -11.63 -12.58 -9.15
N PRO A 213 -11.27 -12.23 -10.40
CA PRO A 213 -10.37 -13.06 -11.20
C PRO A 213 -9.02 -13.30 -10.52
N TYR A 214 -8.43 -12.27 -9.90
CA TYR A 214 -7.15 -12.36 -9.20
C TYR A 214 -7.25 -13.20 -7.92
N LEU A 215 -8.34 -13.03 -7.16
CA LEU A 215 -8.60 -13.80 -5.94
C LEU A 215 -8.78 -15.29 -6.27
N VAL A 216 -9.56 -15.61 -7.31
CA VAL A 216 -9.77 -17.00 -7.74
C VAL A 216 -8.47 -17.60 -8.29
N ALA A 217 -7.68 -16.84 -9.05
CA ALA A 217 -6.40 -17.30 -9.59
C ALA A 217 -5.37 -17.62 -8.49
N ARG A 218 -5.35 -16.88 -7.39
CA ARG A 218 -4.36 -17.04 -6.31
C ARG A 218 -4.83 -17.93 -5.16
N ALA A 219 -6.05 -17.73 -4.64
CA ALA A 219 -6.58 -18.57 -3.56
C ALA A 219 -7.12 -19.92 -4.06
N GLY A 220 -7.47 -20.00 -5.33
CA GLY A 220 -8.19 -21.14 -5.90
C GLY A 220 -9.71 -21.06 -5.69
N TYR A 221 -10.44 -21.53 -6.69
CA TYR A 221 -11.91 -21.46 -6.70
C TYR A 221 -12.55 -22.07 -5.43
N LYS A 222 -12.07 -23.25 -5.00
CA LYS A 222 -12.61 -23.95 -3.82
C LYS A 222 -12.52 -23.10 -2.56
N VAL A 223 -11.37 -22.49 -2.29
CA VAL A 223 -11.16 -21.63 -1.11
C VAL A 223 -12.08 -20.41 -1.15
N VAL A 224 -12.26 -19.78 -2.32
CA VAL A 224 -13.14 -18.62 -2.48
C VAL A 224 -14.60 -19.02 -2.21
N ILE A 225 -15.07 -20.17 -2.70
CA ILE A 225 -16.43 -20.66 -2.44
C ILE A 225 -16.63 -21.00 -0.96
N GLU A 226 -15.67 -21.64 -0.30
CA GLU A 226 -15.73 -21.91 1.14
C GLU A 226 -15.90 -20.61 1.96
N HIS A 227 -15.26 -19.50 1.53
CA HIS A 227 -15.49 -18.20 2.14
C HIS A 227 -16.86 -17.60 1.81
N CYS A 228 -17.42 -17.86 0.62
CA CYS A 228 -18.80 -17.48 0.31
C CYS A 228 -19.81 -18.19 1.24
N ASP A 229 -19.52 -19.41 1.69
CA ASP A 229 -20.38 -20.15 2.61
C ASP A 229 -20.49 -19.52 4.01
N THR A 230 -19.54 -18.65 4.38
CA THR A 230 -19.56 -17.89 5.65
C THR A 230 -20.45 -16.63 5.57
N LEU A 231 -20.87 -16.22 4.37
CA LEU A 231 -21.72 -15.05 4.17
C LEU A 231 -23.18 -15.32 4.57
N ARG A 232 -23.96 -14.25 4.80
CA ARG A 232 -25.39 -14.35 4.93
C ARG A 232 -26.01 -14.89 3.63
N SER A 233 -27.13 -15.61 3.71
CA SER A 233 -27.77 -16.26 2.55
C SER A 233 -27.99 -15.31 1.36
N ALA A 234 -28.45 -14.07 1.61
CA ALA A 234 -28.67 -13.08 0.55
C ALA A 234 -27.35 -12.66 -0.13
N SER A 235 -26.32 -12.35 0.64
CA SER A 235 -24.99 -11.97 0.11
C SER A 235 -24.32 -13.13 -0.61
N ARG A 236 -24.47 -14.37 -0.09
CA ARG A 236 -24.00 -15.59 -0.75
C ARG A 236 -24.67 -15.80 -2.11
N ALA A 237 -26.00 -15.61 -2.19
CA ALA A 237 -26.75 -15.73 -3.45
C ALA A 237 -26.25 -14.73 -4.53
N THR A 238 -25.74 -13.58 -4.12
CA THR A 238 -25.09 -12.60 -5.02
C THR A 238 -23.65 -12.99 -5.35
N ALA A 239 -22.87 -13.43 -4.36
CA ALA A 239 -21.44 -13.66 -4.51
C ALA A 239 -21.12 -14.88 -5.38
N VAL A 240 -21.80 -16.04 -5.16
CA VAL A 240 -21.46 -17.29 -5.85
C VAL A 240 -21.54 -17.17 -7.37
N PRO A 241 -22.62 -16.63 -7.99
CA PRO A 241 -22.67 -16.46 -9.45
C PRO A 241 -21.58 -15.54 -10.00
N LEU A 242 -21.17 -14.52 -9.24
CA LEU A 242 -20.08 -13.60 -9.65
C LEU A 242 -18.72 -14.28 -9.59
N VAL A 243 -18.47 -15.11 -8.58
CA VAL A 243 -17.26 -15.93 -8.47
C VAL A 243 -17.21 -16.95 -9.62
N ASP A 244 -18.33 -17.59 -9.93
CA ASP A 244 -18.42 -18.51 -11.08
C ASP A 244 -18.10 -17.81 -12.41
N ALA A 245 -18.64 -16.62 -12.61
CA ALA A 245 -18.39 -15.81 -13.81
C ALA A 245 -16.93 -15.35 -13.92
N ALA A 246 -16.19 -15.24 -12.82
CA ALA A 246 -14.79 -14.85 -12.79
C ALA A 246 -13.80 -15.99 -13.17
N ARG A 247 -14.24 -17.27 -13.14
CA ARG A 247 -13.36 -18.43 -13.40
C ARG A 247 -12.61 -18.42 -14.72
N PRO A 248 -13.26 -18.09 -15.87
CA PRO A 248 -12.54 -18.08 -17.15
C PRO A 248 -11.39 -17.06 -17.17
N ALA A 249 -11.61 -15.87 -16.62
CA ALA A 249 -10.58 -14.83 -16.51
C ALA A 249 -9.48 -15.26 -15.53
N ALA A 250 -9.83 -15.90 -14.41
CA ALA A 250 -8.87 -16.41 -13.45
C ALA A 250 -7.96 -17.50 -14.06
N ALA A 251 -8.52 -18.39 -14.88
CA ALA A 251 -7.76 -19.43 -15.58
C ALA A 251 -6.69 -18.82 -16.53
N ALA A 252 -7.00 -17.70 -17.17
CA ALA A 252 -6.07 -16.98 -18.03
C ALA A 252 -4.90 -16.30 -17.27
N LEU A 253 -5.07 -16.05 -15.97
CA LEU A 253 -4.04 -15.43 -15.11
C LEU A 253 -3.11 -16.46 -14.43
N GLY A 254 -3.48 -17.72 -14.42
CA GLY A 254 -2.76 -18.82 -13.75
C GLY A 254 -1.92 -19.71 -14.67
N GLY A 255 -1.86 -19.39 -15.99
CA GLY A 255 -1.11 -20.11 -17.00
C GLY A 255 0.35 -19.67 -17.11
#